data_6853ef339eca8004b89d628bb6e98ef8
#
_entry.id   6853ef339eca8004b89d628bb6e98ef8
#
_cell.length_a   1.000
_cell.length_b   1.000
_cell.length_c   1.000
_cell.angle_alpha   90.00
_cell.angle_beta   90.00
_cell.angle_gamma   90.00
#
_symmetry.space_group_name_H-M   'P 1'
#
loop_
_entity.id
_entity.type
_entity.pdbx_description
1 polymer ?
#
loop_
_entity_poly.entity_id
_entity_poly.type
_entity_poly.pdbx_seq_one_letter_code
_entity_poly.pdbx_strand_id
1 'polypeptide(L)'
;MKRILHLLVLLIITLCFMPAAYAESPVDRPVNSSYIDDIFTRHGVNGTLVIYDVQKNGYWLHNAGRAAERFYPASTFKIFNSLIGLSEGVVKDADEVFYRYSGEPVYLESWKADASLRSAIKLSQVPAYKELARRIGMERMQANMKKLHYGNESIGSKIDSFWLEGPLKISALEQVKLLTKLARGQLPYPQKAQQQVCDITVLKQTDTCTLHGKTGWAADNIKTPVGWFVGWAETKDNLYVFAMNMDLTDAADLPLRESITLECLRTLKLL
;
A
#
# COMPACT_ATOMS: atom_id res chain seq x y z
N MET A 1 -64.76 13.79 -53.48
CA MET A 1 -63.53 14.41 -52.93
C MET A 1 -63.45 14.08 -51.47
N LYS A 2 -62.71 13.03 -51.07
CA LYS A 2 -62.50 12.61 -49.66
C LYS A 2 -61.12 13.05 -49.20
N ARG A 3 -61.05 13.94 -48.20
CA ARG A 3 -59.83 14.36 -47.53
C ARG A 3 -59.45 13.33 -46.50
N ILE A 4 -58.28 12.69 -46.65
CA ILE A 4 -57.70 11.78 -45.68
C ILE A 4 -56.81 12.63 -44.73
N LEU A 5 -57.20 12.67 -43.47
CA LEU A 5 -56.47 13.35 -42.39
C LEU A 5 -55.40 12.36 -41.82
N HIS A 6 -54.13 12.62 -42.03
CA HIS A 6 -53.05 11.83 -41.44
C HIS A 6 -52.78 12.34 -40.05
N LEU A 7 -53.06 11.51 -39.07
CA LEU A 7 -52.75 11.73 -37.63
C LEU A 7 -51.31 11.27 -37.41
N LEU A 8 -50.39 12.23 -37.17
CA LEU A 8 -49.00 11.95 -36.79
C LEU A 8 -48.98 11.71 -35.27
N VAL A 9 -48.79 10.45 -34.86
CA VAL A 9 -48.56 10.12 -33.46
C VAL A 9 -47.08 10.33 -33.13
N LEU A 10 -46.78 11.38 -32.38
CA LEU A 10 -45.44 11.66 -31.85
C LEU A 10 -45.17 10.82 -30.64
N LEU A 11 -44.38 9.75 -30.77
CA LEU A 11 -43.94 8.91 -29.69
C LEU A 11 -42.82 9.62 -28.91
N ILE A 12 -43.13 10.26 -27.79
CA ILE A 12 -42.13 10.84 -26.88
C ILE A 12 -41.52 9.71 -26.06
N ILE A 13 -40.31 9.29 -26.43
CA ILE A 13 -39.51 8.38 -25.62
C ILE A 13 -38.90 9.20 -24.49
N THR A 14 -39.49 9.15 -23.32
CA THR A 14 -38.87 9.65 -22.08
C THR A 14 -37.76 8.70 -21.68
N LEU A 15 -36.50 9.08 -22.01
CA LEU A 15 -35.33 8.45 -21.44
C LEU A 15 -35.31 8.78 -19.94
N CYS A 16 -35.71 7.82 -19.10
CA CYS A 16 -35.43 7.88 -17.68
C CYS A 16 -33.91 7.76 -17.50
N PHE A 17 -33.23 8.90 -17.31
CA PHE A 17 -31.92 8.92 -16.73
C PHE A 17 -32.04 8.37 -15.30
N MET A 18 -31.76 7.08 -15.08
CA MET A 18 -31.44 6.60 -13.75
C MET A 18 -30.12 7.25 -13.33
N PRO A 19 -30.08 8.01 -12.22
CA PRO A 19 -28.81 8.47 -11.72
C PRO A 19 -27.95 7.24 -11.47
N ALA A 20 -26.73 7.22 -12.02
CA ALA A 20 -25.75 6.21 -11.69
C ALA A 20 -25.66 6.19 -10.15
N ALA A 21 -25.98 5.05 -9.55
CA ALA A 21 -25.81 4.87 -8.11
C ALA A 21 -24.35 5.25 -7.81
N TYR A 22 -24.15 6.35 -7.10
CA TYR A 22 -22.86 6.69 -6.53
C TYR A 22 -22.48 5.48 -5.67
N ALA A 23 -21.46 4.73 -6.12
CA ALA A 23 -20.90 3.72 -5.26
C ALA A 23 -20.40 4.46 -4.03
N GLU A 24 -21.03 4.18 -2.87
CA GLU A 24 -20.61 4.75 -1.58
C GLU A 24 -19.10 4.58 -1.45
N SER A 25 -18.42 5.66 -1.07
CA SER A 25 -17.01 5.60 -0.76
C SER A 25 -16.79 4.51 0.31
N PRO A 26 -15.72 3.71 0.25
CA PRO A 26 -15.42 2.71 1.28
C PRO A 26 -15.37 3.28 2.69
N VAL A 27 -15.16 4.59 2.83
CA VAL A 27 -15.17 5.34 4.10
C VAL A 27 -16.59 5.46 4.70
N ASP A 28 -17.63 5.20 3.92
CA ASP A 28 -19.04 5.37 4.34
C ASP A 28 -19.60 4.16 5.13
N ARG A 29 -18.78 3.12 5.38
CA ARG A 29 -19.17 1.95 6.20
C ARG A 29 -18.19 1.71 7.36
N PRO A 30 -18.08 2.67 8.31
CA PRO A 30 -17.22 2.46 9.46
C PRO A 30 -17.81 1.39 10.38
N VAL A 31 -17.03 0.39 10.71
CA VAL A 31 -17.28 -0.46 11.87
C VAL A 31 -16.86 0.33 13.11
N ASN A 32 -17.49 0.06 14.28
CA ASN A 32 -17.16 0.74 15.53
C ASN A 32 -15.62 0.69 15.79
N SER A 33 -14.98 1.85 15.81
CA SER A 33 -13.53 2.02 15.92
C SER A 33 -13.10 2.47 17.31
N SER A 34 -14.00 2.59 18.30
CA SER A 34 -13.69 3.12 19.64
C SER A 34 -12.49 2.43 20.32
N TYR A 35 -12.36 1.12 20.16
CA TYR A 35 -11.21 0.37 20.70
C TYR A 35 -9.87 0.81 20.08
N ILE A 36 -9.86 1.15 18.80
CA ILE A 36 -8.66 1.65 18.12
C ILE A 36 -8.32 3.06 18.62
N ASP A 37 -9.33 3.92 18.77
CA ASP A 37 -9.16 5.28 19.29
C ASP A 37 -8.57 5.27 20.71
N ASP A 38 -9.03 4.35 21.56
CA ASP A 38 -8.50 4.17 22.92
C ASP A 38 -7.02 3.71 22.90
N ILE A 39 -6.65 2.84 21.97
CA ILE A 39 -5.25 2.37 21.81
C ILE A 39 -4.35 3.55 21.42
N PHE A 40 -4.71 4.31 20.40
CA PHE A 40 -3.94 5.48 19.97
C PHE A 40 -3.81 6.53 21.11
N THR A 41 -4.89 6.78 21.84
CA THR A 41 -4.90 7.70 22.99
C THR A 41 -3.94 7.24 24.08
N ARG A 42 -3.95 5.95 24.45
CA ARG A 42 -3.05 5.39 25.47
C ARG A 42 -1.57 5.48 25.09
N HIS A 43 -1.27 5.32 23.82
CA HIS A 43 0.10 5.45 23.30
C HIS A 43 0.52 6.91 23.08
N GLY A 44 -0.42 7.87 23.13
CA GLY A 44 -0.13 9.29 22.94
C GLY A 44 0.41 9.64 21.56
N VAL A 45 0.09 8.86 20.52
CA VAL A 45 0.61 9.06 19.17
C VAL A 45 -0.40 9.76 18.27
N ASN A 46 0.08 10.69 17.45
CA ASN A 46 -0.69 11.26 16.34
C ASN A 46 -0.53 10.40 15.10
N GLY A 47 -1.58 9.71 14.71
CA GLY A 47 -1.51 8.76 13.60
C GLY A 47 -2.86 8.44 12.98
N THR A 48 -2.87 7.47 12.11
CA THR A 48 -4.07 6.83 11.56
C THR A 48 -3.84 5.33 11.39
N LEU A 49 -4.89 4.57 11.48
CA LEU A 49 -4.92 3.15 11.13
C LEU A 49 -6.20 2.86 10.36
N VAL A 50 -6.04 2.24 9.21
CA VAL A 50 -7.11 1.69 8.39
C VAL A 50 -6.97 0.17 8.41
N ILE A 51 -8.03 -0.55 8.79
CA ILE A 51 -8.11 -2.01 8.65
C ILE A 51 -9.35 -2.31 7.81
N TYR A 52 -9.16 -3.02 6.70
CA TYR A 52 -10.22 -3.43 5.79
C TYR A 52 -10.53 -4.92 5.95
N ASP A 53 -11.76 -5.23 6.29
CA ASP A 53 -12.32 -6.58 6.29
C ASP A 53 -12.84 -6.90 4.90
N VAL A 54 -12.13 -7.76 4.18
CA VAL A 54 -12.45 -8.05 2.78
C VAL A 54 -13.76 -8.81 2.64
N GLN A 55 -14.07 -9.73 3.56
CA GLN A 55 -15.30 -10.53 3.52
C GLN A 55 -16.53 -9.68 3.82
N LYS A 56 -16.44 -8.82 4.84
CA LYS A 56 -17.56 -7.95 5.24
C LYS A 56 -17.65 -6.66 4.44
N ASN A 57 -16.65 -6.36 3.62
CA ASN A 57 -16.50 -5.09 2.89
C ASN A 57 -16.69 -3.88 3.84
N GLY A 58 -16.03 -3.93 5.00
CA GLY A 58 -16.13 -2.93 6.06
C GLY A 58 -14.76 -2.46 6.54
N TYR A 59 -14.73 -1.29 7.20
CA TYR A 59 -13.50 -0.67 7.67
C TYR A 59 -13.57 -0.38 9.16
N TRP A 60 -12.50 -0.71 9.91
CA TRP A 60 -12.15 -0.04 11.14
C TRP A 60 -11.17 1.08 10.81
N LEU A 61 -11.43 2.26 11.31
CA LEU A 61 -10.71 3.45 10.90
C LEU A 61 -10.50 4.39 12.09
N HIS A 62 -9.25 4.70 12.39
CA HIS A 62 -8.87 5.77 13.30
C HIS A 62 -8.38 6.97 12.49
N ASN A 63 -8.84 8.18 12.84
CA ASN A 63 -8.47 9.46 12.21
C ASN A 63 -8.67 9.46 10.68
N ALA A 64 -9.93 9.54 10.26
CA ALA A 64 -10.33 9.51 8.84
C ALA A 64 -9.69 10.60 7.99
N GLY A 65 -9.51 11.80 8.55
CA GLY A 65 -8.85 12.91 7.85
C GLY A 65 -7.42 12.55 7.46
N ARG A 66 -6.63 12.05 8.42
CA ARG A 66 -5.26 11.62 8.17
C ARG A 66 -5.18 10.36 7.28
N ALA A 67 -6.16 9.48 7.35
CA ALA A 67 -6.21 8.29 6.51
C ALA A 67 -6.28 8.62 5.01
N ALA A 68 -6.89 9.75 4.66
CA ALA A 68 -6.99 10.27 3.29
C ALA A 68 -5.80 11.15 2.89
N GLU A 69 -5.02 11.64 3.84
CA GLU A 69 -3.86 12.48 3.59
C GLU A 69 -2.70 11.65 3.02
N ARG A 70 -1.98 12.21 2.04
CA ARG A 70 -0.86 11.55 1.37
C ARG A 70 0.48 11.93 1.97
N PHE A 71 1.26 10.92 2.35
CA PHE A 71 2.62 11.02 2.88
C PHE A 71 3.61 10.29 1.97
N TYR A 72 4.92 10.57 2.13
CA TYR A 72 5.95 9.80 1.44
C TYR A 72 5.89 8.32 1.87
N PRO A 73 5.83 7.37 0.92
CA PRO A 73 5.67 5.95 1.26
C PRO A 73 6.91 5.34 1.93
N ALA A 74 8.06 5.94 1.75
CA ALA A 74 9.33 5.41 2.24
C ALA A 74 9.49 3.92 1.90
N SER A 75 9.95 3.11 2.86
CA SER A 75 10.22 1.69 2.61
C SER A 75 8.98 0.82 2.36
N THR A 76 7.76 1.35 2.51
CA THR A 76 6.56 0.58 2.10
C THR A 76 6.47 0.44 0.58
N PHE A 77 7.05 1.39 -0.18
CA PHE A 77 7.13 1.31 -1.64
C PHE A 77 7.92 0.10 -2.14
N LYS A 78 8.80 -0.49 -1.32
CA LYS A 78 9.58 -1.67 -1.69
C LYS A 78 8.71 -2.85 -2.11
N ILE A 79 7.49 -3.00 -1.60
CA ILE A 79 6.51 -4.00 -2.03
C ILE A 79 6.25 -3.86 -3.54
N PHE A 80 5.88 -2.66 -3.98
CA PHE A 80 5.52 -2.38 -5.38
C PHE A 80 6.76 -2.23 -6.27
N ASN A 81 7.89 -1.75 -5.75
CA ASN A 81 9.16 -1.75 -6.48
C ASN A 81 9.60 -3.19 -6.82
N SER A 82 9.44 -4.14 -5.88
CA SER A 82 9.68 -5.58 -6.14
C SER A 82 8.73 -6.13 -7.21
N LEU A 83 7.43 -5.81 -7.12
CA LEU A 83 6.44 -6.24 -8.11
C LEU A 83 6.78 -5.74 -9.52
N ILE A 84 7.17 -4.47 -9.63
CA ILE A 84 7.55 -3.87 -10.91
C ILE A 84 8.83 -4.53 -11.43
N GLY A 85 9.86 -4.69 -10.59
CA GLY A 85 11.12 -5.30 -10.98
C GLY A 85 10.95 -6.73 -11.53
N LEU A 86 10.13 -7.54 -10.87
CA LEU A 86 9.76 -8.89 -11.33
C LEU A 86 8.94 -8.87 -12.62
N SER A 87 7.97 -7.95 -12.71
CA SER A 87 7.05 -7.89 -13.85
C SER A 87 7.71 -7.34 -15.12
N GLU A 88 8.68 -6.45 -14.98
CA GLU A 88 9.48 -5.90 -16.08
C GLU A 88 10.69 -6.80 -16.46
N GLY A 89 10.86 -7.95 -15.78
CA GLY A 89 11.96 -8.87 -16.03
C GLY A 89 13.34 -8.31 -15.68
N VAL A 90 13.39 -7.30 -14.82
CA VAL A 90 14.64 -6.68 -14.34
C VAL A 90 15.38 -7.59 -13.38
N VAL A 91 14.62 -8.39 -12.64
CA VAL A 91 15.05 -9.52 -11.84
C VAL A 91 14.23 -10.75 -12.23
N LYS A 92 14.88 -11.91 -12.30
CA LYS A 92 14.29 -13.17 -12.75
C LYS A 92 13.28 -13.73 -11.75
N ASP A 93 13.64 -13.67 -10.47
CA ASP A 93 12.84 -14.15 -9.36
C ASP A 93 13.24 -13.46 -8.03
N ALA A 94 12.53 -13.77 -6.95
CA ALA A 94 12.73 -13.16 -5.64
C ALA A 94 14.08 -13.52 -4.98
N ASP A 95 14.73 -14.59 -5.45
CA ASP A 95 15.96 -15.14 -4.86
C ASP A 95 17.22 -14.82 -5.69
N GLU A 96 17.05 -14.28 -6.91
CA GLU A 96 18.18 -13.78 -7.70
C GLU A 96 18.92 -12.68 -6.95
N VAL A 97 20.25 -12.85 -6.81
CA VAL A 97 21.12 -11.82 -6.26
C VAL A 97 21.35 -10.75 -7.33
N PHE A 98 20.59 -9.67 -7.26
CA PHE A 98 20.64 -8.59 -8.23
C PHE A 98 21.50 -7.40 -7.76
N TYR A 99 21.72 -7.24 -6.46
CA TYR A 99 22.56 -6.19 -5.90
C TYR A 99 23.85 -6.81 -5.35
N ARG A 100 24.99 -6.19 -5.70
CA ARG A 100 26.32 -6.54 -5.18
C ARG A 100 26.85 -5.37 -4.39
N TYR A 101 27.13 -5.60 -3.10
CA TYR A 101 27.76 -4.59 -2.26
C TYR A 101 29.21 -4.41 -2.65
N SER A 102 29.63 -3.18 -2.94
CA SER A 102 30.96 -2.84 -3.44
C SER A 102 31.82 -2.00 -2.47
N GLY A 103 31.35 -1.87 -1.21
CA GLY A 103 32.08 -1.13 -0.18
C GLY A 103 31.62 0.32 0.00
N GLU A 104 30.54 0.72 -0.65
CA GLU A 104 29.96 2.06 -0.49
C GLU A 104 29.47 2.30 0.95
N PRO A 105 29.51 3.56 1.45
CA PRO A 105 28.95 3.91 2.74
C PRO A 105 27.45 3.61 2.80
N VAL A 106 27.02 2.93 3.86
CA VAL A 106 25.60 2.60 4.10
C VAL A 106 25.19 2.98 5.52
N TYR A 107 23.92 3.25 5.71
CA TYR A 107 23.37 3.68 7.00
C TYR A 107 23.36 2.56 8.05
N LEU A 108 23.08 1.30 7.66
CA LEU A 108 23.05 0.14 8.55
C LEU A 108 24.14 -0.87 8.16
N GLU A 109 24.84 -1.41 9.15
CA GLU A 109 25.84 -2.48 8.95
C GLU A 109 25.25 -3.69 8.22
N SER A 110 23.98 -4.04 8.50
CA SER A 110 23.26 -5.13 7.84
C SER A 110 23.05 -4.93 6.33
N TRP A 111 23.28 -3.72 5.81
CA TRP A 111 23.22 -3.43 4.37
C TRP A 111 24.53 -3.67 3.63
N LYS A 112 25.63 -3.95 4.34
CA LYS A 112 26.92 -4.33 3.78
C LYS A 112 26.92 -5.79 3.29
N ALA A 113 25.95 -6.11 2.41
CA ALA A 113 25.78 -7.45 1.89
C ALA A 113 25.14 -7.43 0.50
N ASP A 114 25.47 -8.42 -0.29
CA ASP A 114 24.76 -8.73 -1.52
C ASP A 114 23.30 -9.04 -1.24
N ALA A 115 22.39 -8.74 -2.18
CA ALA A 115 21.00 -8.91 -1.93
C ALA A 115 20.17 -9.44 -3.11
N SER A 116 19.24 -10.34 -2.77
CA SER A 116 18.06 -10.66 -3.55
C SER A 116 16.86 -9.81 -3.09
N LEU A 117 15.72 -9.87 -3.77
CA LEU A 117 14.50 -9.19 -3.30
C LEU A 117 14.10 -9.68 -1.91
N ARG A 118 14.19 -10.99 -1.66
CA ARG A 118 13.87 -11.60 -0.36
C ARG A 118 14.74 -11.07 0.78
N SER A 119 16.04 -11.02 0.61
CA SER A 119 16.93 -10.49 1.64
C SER A 119 16.82 -8.96 1.77
N ALA A 120 16.72 -8.23 0.66
CA ALA A 120 16.64 -6.79 0.65
C ALA A 120 15.36 -6.24 1.31
N ILE A 121 14.20 -6.89 1.09
CA ILE A 121 12.94 -6.44 1.71
C ILE A 121 12.94 -6.68 3.20
N LYS A 122 13.46 -7.83 3.65
CA LYS A 122 13.58 -8.22 5.05
C LYS A 122 14.46 -7.23 5.84
N LEU A 123 15.60 -6.84 5.27
CA LEU A 123 16.52 -5.88 5.88
C LEU A 123 16.16 -4.42 5.56
N SER A 124 15.12 -4.20 4.78
CA SER A 124 14.75 -2.88 4.26
C SER A 124 15.92 -2.15 3.58
N GLN A 125 16.76 -2.89 2.85
CA GLN A 125 18.05 -2.45 2.29
C GLN A 125 17.82 -1.40 1.19
N VAL A 126 18.08 -0.13 1.53
CA VAL A 126 17.84 1.01 0.62
C VAL A 126 18.74 0.96 -0.60
N PRO A 127 20.07 0.70 -0.50
CA PRO A 127 20.96 0.64 -1.67
C PRO A 127 20.49 -0.36 -2.73
N ALA A 128 20.06 -1.56 -2.32
CA ALA A 128 19.53 -2.56 -3.24
C ALA A 128 18.29 -2.07 -4.00
N TYR A 129 17.36 -1.41 -3.30
CA TYR A 129 16.15 -0.88 -3.93
C TYR A 129 16.38 0.36 -4.80
N LYS A 130 17.42 1.14 -4.51
CA LYS A 130 17.90 2.21 -5.40
C LYS A 130 18.43 1.61 -6.70
N GLU A 131 19.23 0.54 -6.61
CA GLU A 131 19.74 -0.19 -7.78
C GLU A 131 18.60 -0.81 -8.60
N LEU A 132 17.63 -1.46 -7.94
CA LEU A 132 16.44 -2.01 -8.62
C LEU A 132 15.71 -0.92 -9.41
N ALA A 133 15.47 0.23 -8.80
CA ALA A 133 14.78 1.34 -9.45
C ALA A 133 15.57 1.89 -10.66
N ARG A 134 16.91 1.98 -10.56
CA ARG A 134 17.77 2.37 -11.70
C ARG A 134 17.67 1.37 -12.85
N ARG A 135 17.65 0.06 -12.57
CA ARG A 135 17.50 -0.99 -13.59
C ARG A 135 16.10 -0.97 -14.24
N ILE A 136 15.04 -0.68 -13.48
CA ILE A 136 13.70 -0.47 -14.03
C ILE A 136 13.74 0.74 -14.98
N GLY A 137 14.35 1.83 -14.58
CA GLY A 137 14.46 3.06 -15.36
C GLY A 137 13.23 3.96 -15.27
N MET A 138 13.42 5.23 -15.60
CA MET A 138 12.43 6.30 -15.41
C MET A 138 11.12 6.04 -16.17
N GLU A 139 11.21 5.69 -17.44
CA GLU A 139 10.05 5.50 -18.31
C GLU A 139 9.14 4.36 -17.81
N ARG A 140 9.73 3.17 -17.57
CA ARG A 140 8.97 2.01 -17.07
C ARG A 140 8.42 2.27 -15.67
N MET A 141 9.19 2.91 -14.79
CA MET A 141 8.72 3.24 -13.45
C MET A 141 7.51 4.18 -13.52
N GLN A 142 7.56 5.25 -14.33
CA GLN A 142 6.44 6.18 -14.48
C GLN A 142 5.19 5.49 -15.08
N ALA A 143 5.36 4.63 -16.07
CA ALA A 143 4.27 3.84 -16.64
C ALA A 143 3.61 2.94 -15.58
N ASN A 144 4.42 2.31 -14.71
CA ASN A 144 3.94 1.44 -13.65
C ASN A 144 3.24 2.22 -12.51
N MET A 145 3.69 3.44 -12.18
CA MET A 145 2.97 4.30 -11.23
C MET A 145 1.55 4.62 -11.71
N LYS A 146 1.40 4.97 -12.99
CA LYS A 146 0.10 5.19 -13.63
C LYS A 146 -0.74 3.91 -13.66
N LYS A 147 -0.16 2.79 -14.06
CA LYS A 147 -0.83 1.47 -14.13
C LYS A 147 -1.37 1.01 -12.78
N LEU A 148 -0.65 1.29 -11.69
CA LEU A 148 -1.06 1.01 -10.32
C LEU A 148 -2.06 2.03 -9.76
N HIS A 149 -2.12 3.24 -10.33
CA HIS A 149 -2.71 4.42 -9.68
C HIS A 149 -2.11 4.62 -8.29
N TYR A 150 -0.77 4.58 -8.19
CA TYR A 150 -0.07 4.65 -6.92
C TYR A 150 -0.02 6.08 -6.39
N GLY A 151 -0.89 6.39 -5.44
CA GLY A 151 -0.95 7.69 -4.79
C GLY A 151 -1.09 8.87 -5.77
N ASN A 152 -0.12 9.81 -5.74
CA ASN A 152 -0.06 10.94 -6.66
C ASN A 152 0.64 10.63 -7.99
N GLU A 153 1.11 9.39 -8.21
CA GLU A 153 1.76 8.89 -9.42
C GLU A 153 3.05 9.65 -9.84
N SER A 154 3.56 10.55 -9.01
CA SER A 154 4.67 11.44 -9.34
C SER A 154 6.01 10.86 -8.88
N ILE A 155 6.95 10.65 -9.82
CA ILE A 155 8.30 10.17 -9.53
C ILE A 155 9.39 11.23 -9.68
N GLY A 156 9.04 12.44 -10.15
CA GLY A 156 10.00 13.53 -10.35
C GLY A 156 11.13 13.15 -11.32
N SER A 157 12.33 13.63 -11.03
CA SER A 157 13.51 13.42 -11.89
C SER A 157 14.59 12.49 -11.30
N LYS A 158 14.42 12.04 -10.03
CA LYS A 158 15.39 11.19 -9.32
C LYS A 158 14.83 9.78 -9.15
N ILE A 159 15.18 8.89 -10.07
CA ILE A 159 14.64 7.51 -10.13
C ILE A 159 14.91 6.70 -8.85
N ASP A 160 15.94 7.01 -8.11
CA ASP A 160 16.42 6.21 -6.99
C ASP A 160 16.12 6.80 -5.60
N SER A 161 15.33 7.91 -5.53
CA SER A 161 14.97 8.52 -4.24
C SER A 161 13.54 9.06 -4.17
N PHE A 162 12.76 9.02 -5.26
CA PHE A 162 11.42 9.63 -5.34
C PHE A 162 10.41 9.13 -4.28
N TRP A 163 10.59 7.93 -3.74
CA TRP A 163 9.75 7.36 -2.68
C TRP A 163 10.25 7.65 -1.26
N LEU A 164 11.47 8.18 -1.12
CA LEU A 164 12.13 8.54 0.15
C LEU A 164 12.03 10.04 0.41
N GLU A 165 12.43 10.83 -0.60
CA GLU A 165 12.59 12.28 -0.54
C GLU A 165 11.47 13.04 -1.28
N GLY A 166 10.57 12.30 -1.91
CA GLY A 166 9.51 12.83 -2.77
C GLY A 166 9.92 12.92 -4.25
N PRO A 167 8.96 13.23 -5.14
CA PRO A 167 7.62 13.75 -4.85
C PRO A 167 6.52 12.69 -4.65
N LEU A 168 6.82 11.38 -4.72
CA LEU A 168 5.80 10.33 -4.58
C LEU A 168 5.16 10.36 -3.20
N LYS A 169 3.82 10.40 -3.16
CA LYS A 169 3.04 10.35 -1.92
C LYS A 169 1.83 9.42 -2.08
N ILE A 170 1.43 8.79 -0.99
CA ILE A 170 0.28 7.88 -0.92
C ILE A 170 -0.41 8.00 0.43
N SER A 171 -1.73 7.77 0.47
CA SER A 171 -2.53 7.75 1.70
C SER A 171 -2.69 6.33 2.25
N ALA A 172 -3.09 6.21 3.52
CA ALA A 172 -3.37 4.92 4.13
C ALA A 172 -4.52 4.18 3.42
N LEU A 173 -5.56 4.89 3.01
CA LEU A 173 -6.66 4.32 2.24
C LEU A 173 -6.20 3.77 0.88
N GLU A 174 -5.33 4.50 0.18
CA GLU A 174 -4.76 4.04 -1.10
C GLU A 174 -3.84 2.84 -0.92
N GLN A 175 -3.03 2.80 0.15
CA GLN A 175 -2.21 1.64 0.51
C GLN A 175 -3.09 0.39 0.71
N VAL A 176 -4.15 0.48 1.52
CA VAL A 176 -5.08 -0.64 1.76
C VAL A 176 -5.71 -1.11 0.45
N LYS A 177 -6.15 -0.20 -0.42
CA LYS A 177 -6.73 -0.55 -1.72
C LYS A 177 -5.75 -1.33 -2.61
N LEU A 178 -4.50 -0.89 -2.69
CA LEU A 178 -3.48 -1.55 -3.52
C LEU A 178 -3.04 -2.89 -2.93
N LEU A 179 -2.84 -2.95 -1.61
CA LEU A 179 -2.45 -4.18 -0.92
C LEU A 179 -3.56 -5.24 -0.97
N THR A 180 -4.84 -4.84 -0.90
CA THR A 180 -5.98 -5.75 -1.10
C THR A 180 -5.92 -6.41 -2.48
N LYS A 181 -5.66 -5.62 -3.53
CA LYS A 181 -5.53 -6.17 -4.88
C LYS A 181 -4.31 -7.08 -5.03
N LEU A 182 -3.19 -6.73 -4.42
CA LEU A 182 -1.97 -7.55 -4.42
C LEU A 182 -2.21 -8.89 -3.72
N ALA A 183 -2.73 -8.89 -2.50
CA ALA A 183 -3.01 -10.10 -1.71
C ALA A 183 -4.00 -11.04 -2.43
N ARG A 184 -4.91 -10.49 -3.24
CA ARG A 184 -5.87 -11.27 -4.05
C ARG A 184 -5.37 -11.61 -5.45
N GLY A 185 -4.14 -11.26 -5.82
CA GLY A 185 -3.60 -11.47 -7.17
C GLY A 185 -4.37 -10.70 -8.25
N GLN A 186 -4.98 -9.57 -7.92
CA GLN A 186 -5.88 -8.80 -8.81
C GLN A 186 -5.24 -7.55 -9.43
N LEU A 187 -3.94 -7.35 -9.21
CA LEU A 187 -3.22 -6.29 -9.89
C LEU A 187 -2.96 -6.69 -11.36
N PRO A 188 -2.85 -5.72 -12.28
CA PRO A 188 -2.64 -6.00 -13.71
C PRO A 188 -1.17 -6.41 -14.00
N TYR A 189 -0.69 -7.43 -13.28
CA TYR A 189 0.68 -7.97 -13.35
C TYR A 189 0.66 -9.50 -13.39
N PRO A 190 1.75 -10.14 -13.85
CA PRO A 190 1.83 -11.60 -13.86
C PRO A 190 1.56 -12.20 -12.48
N GLN A 191 0.74 -13.25 -12.41
CA GLN A 191 0.38 -13.91 -11.14
C GLN A 191 1.62 -14.38 -10.38
N LYS A 192 2.62 -14.93 -11.09
CA LYS A 192 3.89 -15.38 -10.51
C LYS A 192 4.63 -14.22 -9.81
N ALA A 193 4.62 -13.02 -10.39
CA ALA A 193 5.27 -11.85 -9.77
C ALA A 193 4.52 -11.42 -8.49
N GLN A 194 3.18 -11.38 -8.54
CA GLN A 194 2.37 -11.06 -7.36
C GLN A 194 2.59 -12.07 -6.24
N GLN A 195 2.57 -13.38 -6.55
CA GLN A 195 2.81 -14.43 -5.57
C GLN A 195 4.20 -14.30 -4.92
N GLN A 196 5.26 -14.08 -5.70
CA GLN A 196 6.60 -13.90 -5.16
C GLN A 196 6.70 -12.68 -4.23
N VAL A 197 5.99 -11.59 -4.53
CA VAL A 197 5.93 -10.42 -3.63
C VAL A 197 5.17 -10.76 -2.35
N CYS A 198 4.07 -11.50 -2.41
CA CYS A 198 3.39 -12.00 -1.22
C CYS A 198 4.35 -12.87 -0.37
N ASP A 199 5.08 -13.80 -0.99
CA ASP A 199 6.01 -14.70 -0.30
C ASP A 199 7.13 -13.95 0.45
N ILE A 200 7.70 -12.91 -0.15
CA ILE A 200 8.79 -12.16 0.48
C ILE A 200 8.34 -11.14 1.54
N THR A 201 7.03 -10.87 1.63
CA THR A 201 6.45 -9.97 2.64
C THR A 201 5.96 -10.70 3.89
N VAL A 202 6.05 -12.02 3.96
CA VAL A 202 5.68 -12.80 5.15
C VAL A 202 6.56 -12.40 6.33
N LEU A 203 5.93 -11.96 7.42
CA LEU A 203 6.57 -11.61 8.69
C LEU A 203 6.44 -12.75 9.70
N LYS A 204 5.27 -13.38 9.73
CA LYS A 204 4.96 -14.47 10.66
C LYS A 204 3.90 -15.38 10.05
N GLN A 205 4.07 -16.70 10.27
CA GLN A 205 3.09 -17.71 9.91
C GLN A 205 2.80 -18.59 11.10
N THR A 206 1.52 -18.88 11.32
CA THR A 206 1.00 -19.80 12.33
C THR A 206 0.01 -20.76 11.65
N ASP A 207 -0.54 -21.70 12.39
CA ASP A 207 -1.56 -22.62 11.85
C ASP A 207 -2.88 -21.92 11.46
N THR A 208 -3.12 -20.74 12.00
CA THR A 208 -4.39 -19.99 11.82
C THR A 208 -4.26 -18.71 11.02
N CYS A 209 -3.05 -18.15 10.90
CA CYS A 209 -2.85 -16.85 10.27
C CYS A 209 -1.45 -16.71 9.66
N THR A 210 -1.38 -16.13 8.47
CA THR A 210 -0.15 -15.60 7.87
C THR A 210 -0.21 -14.08 7.88
N LEU A 211 0.75 -13.47 8.59
CA LEU A 211 0.90 -12.01 8.64
C LEU A 211 1.95 -11.58 7.64
N HIS A 212 1.56 -10.69 6.74
CA HIS A 212 2.43 -10.00 5.80
C HIS A 212 2.58 -8.54 6.18
N GLY A 213 3.74 -7.96 5.90
CA GLY A 213 3.89 -6.54 6.18
C GLY A 213 5.21 -5.93 5.75
N LYS A 214 5.21 -4.62 5.77
CA LYS A 214 6.39 -3.79 5.54
C LYS A 214 6.31 -2.49 6.32
N THR A 215 7.38 -2.20 7.03
CA THR A 215 7.57 -0.92 7.71
C THR A 215 8.13 0.13 6.76
N GLY A 216 7.86 1.41 7.05
CA GLY A 216 8.44 2.55 6.39
C GLY A 216 8.86 3.62 7.39
N TRP A 217 9.87 4.40 7.04
CA TRP A 217 10.30 5.57 7.78
C TRP A 217 10.72 6.65 6.79
N ALA A 218 9.95 7.74 6.74
CA ALA A 218 10.23 8.94 5.99
C ALA A 218 10.70 10.02 6.98
N ALA A 219 11.97 10.42 6.87
CA ALA A 219 12.58 11.39 7.78
C ALA A 219 13.33 12.50 7.02
N ASP A 220 13.83 12.21 5.83
CA ASP A 220 14.68 13.14 5.10
C ASP A 220 13.88 14.31 4.54
N ASN A 221 14.35 15.55 4.84
CA ASN A 221 13.77 16.78 4.33
C ASN A 221 12.28 17.00 4.65
N ILE A 222 11.78 16.40 5.74
CA ILE A 222 10.38 16.50 6.18
C ILE A 222 10.32 17.18 7.55
N LYS A 223 9.37 18.13 7.70
CA LYS A 223 9.17 18.84 8.97
C LYS A 223 8.79 17.89 10.11
N THR A 224 7.95 16.90 9.79
CA THR A 224 7.52 15.88 10.75
C THR A 224 7.79 14.51 10.14
N PRO A 225 8.76 13.74 10.64
CA PRO A 225 9.01 12.38 10.19
C PRO A 225 7.77 11.50 10.35
N VAL A 226 7.60 10.55 9.42
CA VAL A 226 6.43 9.66 9.39
C VAL A 226 6.88 8.21 9.43
N GLY A 227 6.33 7.47 10.38
CA GLY A 227 6.46 6.01 10.47
C GLY A 227 5.28 5.31 9.82
N TRP A 228 5.52 4.24 9.05
CA TRP A 228 4.53 3.39 8.41
C TRP A 228 4.63 1.94 8.87
N PHE A 229 3.49 1.28 8.98
CA PHE A 229 3.38 -0.16 8.93
C PHE A 229 2.16 -0.55 8.11
N VAL A 230 2.39 -1.28 7.01
CA VAL A 230 1.35 -1.68 6.07
C VAL A 230 1.44 -3.17 5.79
N GLY A 231 0.32 -3.81 5.50
CA GLY A 231 0.31 -5.24 5.24
C GLY A 231 -1.08 -5.85 5.25
N TRP A 232 -1.10 -7.17 5.46
CA TRP A 232 -2.35 -7.92 5.58
C TRP A 232 -2.17 -9.18 6.43
N ALA A 233 -3.27 -9.63 7.00
CA ALA A 233 -3.37 -10.89 7.71
C ALA A 233 -4.31 -11.82 6.94
N GLU A 234 -3.80 -12.99 6.53
CA GLU A 234 -4.58 -14.05 5.90
C GLU A 234 -4.94 -15.08 6.96
N THR A 235 -6.23 -15.23 7.21
CA THR A 235 -6.77 -16.32 8.03
C THR A 235 -7.42 -17.36 7.13
N LYS A 236 -7.85 -18.49 7.72
CA LYS A 236 -8.55 -19.52 6.95
C LYS A 236 -9.78 -18.99 6.21
N ASP A 237 -10.48 -18.03 6.82
CA ASP A 237 -11.81 -17.61 6.36
C ASP A 237 -11.83 -16.17 5.84
N ASN A 238 -10.80 -15.35 6.06
CA ASN A 238 -10.82 -13.94 5.69
C ASN A 238 -9.43 -13.34 5.43
N LEU A 239 -9.44 -12.18 4.82
CA LEU A 239 -8.30 -11.32 4.56
C LEU A 239 -8.55 -9.95 5.21
N TYR A 240 -7.64 -9.55 6.11
CA TYR A 240 -7.66 -8.24 6.77
C TYR A 240 -6.47 -7.42 6.30
N VAL A 241 -6.73 -6.33 5.58
CA VAL A 241 -5.67 -5.49 5.01
C VAL A 241 -5.55 -4.22 5.83
N PHE A 242 -4.33 -3.82 6.18
CA PHE A 242 -4.12 -2.67 7.04
C PHE A 242 -3.06 -1.71 6.51
N ALA A 243 -3.22 -0.44 6.86
CA ALA A 243 -2.21 0.59 6.72
C ALA A 243 -2.28 1.56 7.89
N MET A 244 -1.17 1.67 8.59
CA MET A 244 -0.93 2.58 9.71
C MET A 244 0.14 3.57 9.32
N ASN A 245 -0.08 4.85 9.64
CA ASN A 245 1.02 5.81 9.71
C ASN A 245 0.89 6.70 10.96
N MET A 246 2.01 7.16 11.45
CA MET A 246 2.08 8.05 12.61
C MET A 246 3.22 9.06 12.48
N ASP A 247 3.08 10.19 13.15
CA ASP A 247 4.19 11.12 13.35
C ASP A 247 5.24 10.48 14.25
N LEU A 248 6.49 10.73 13.95
CA LEU A 248 7.63 10.30 14.75
C LEU A 248 8.29 11.53 15.36
N THR A 249 8.36 11.57 16.68
CA THR A 249 9.08 12.62 17.42
C THR A 249 10.51 12.20 17.72
N ASP A 250 10.72 10.89 17.87
CA ASP A 250 12.03 10.27 18.09
C ASP A 250 12.15 8.98 17.27
N ALA A 251 13.37 8.59 16.91
CA ALA A 251 13.65 7.31 16.28
C ALA A 251 13.32 6.12 17.21
N ALA A 252 13.34 6.32 18.53
CA ALA A 252 12.92 5.34 19.53
C ALA A 252 11.42 4.97 19.41
N ASP A 253 10.60 5.82 18.79
CA ASP A 253 9.18 5.57 18.56
C ASP A 253 8.91 4.65 17.35
N LEU A 254 9.94 4.34 16.55
CA LEU A 254 9.81 3.47 15.37
C LEU A 254 9.10 2.14 15.64
N PRO A 255 9.31 1.42 16.75
CA PRO A 255 8.58 0.18 17.04
C PRO A 255 7.08 0.37 17.24
N LEU A 256 6.63 1.56 17.66
CA LEU A 256 5.22 1.83 17.96
C LEU A 256 4.30 1.63 16.76
N ARG A 257 4.76 1.96 15.53
CA ARG A 257 3.98 1.75 14.31
C ARG A 257 3.54 0.29 14.11
N GLU A 258 4.38 -0.66 14.51
CA GLU A 258 4.09 -2.09 14.42
C GLU A 258 3.34 -2.59 15.65
N SER A 259 3.80 -2.23 16.87
CA SER A 259 3.17 -2.68 18.11
C SER A 259 1.72 -2.22 18.26
N ILE A 260 1.41 -0.95 17.93
CA ILE A 260 0.03 -0.40 17.95
C ILE A 260 -0.84 -1.13 16.93
N THR A 261 -0.36 -1.33 15.70
CA THR A 261 -1.12 -2.06 14.68
C THR A 261 -1.45 -3.48 15.13
N LEU A 262 -0.45 -4.21 15.66
CA LEU A 262 -0.66 -5.58 16.14
C LEU A 262 -1.56 -5.65 17.38
N GLU A 263 -1.50 -4.64 18.26
CA GLU A 263 -2.42 -4.53 19.40
C GLU A 263 -3.87 -4.34 18.90
N CYS A 264 -4.10 -3.46 17.94
CA CYS A 264 -5.42 -3.26 17.34
C CYS A 264 -5.95 -4.53 16.69
N LEU A 265 -5.13 -5.22 15.88
CA LEU A 265 -5.54 -6.46 15.21
C LEU A 265 -5.91 -7.56 16.21
N ARG A 266 -5.16 -7.72 17.33
CA ARG A 266 -5.47 -8.68 18.40
C ARG A 266 -6.73 -8.30 19.17
N THR A 267 -6.89 -7.02 19.52
CA THR A 267 -8.08 -6.52 20.24
C THR A 267 -9.35 -6.77 19.45
N LEU A 268 -9.28 -6.64 18.13
CA LEU A 268 -10.38 -6.95 17.21
C LEU A 268 -10.52 -8.45 16.90
N LYS A 269 -9.64 -9.29 17.44
CA LYS A 269 -9.60 -10.76 17.21
C LYS A 269 -9.43 -11.13 15.74
N LEU A 270 -8.58 -10.40 15.03
CA LEU A 270 -8.27 -10.59 13.62
C LEU A 270 -6.96 -11.36 13.38
N LEU A 271 -6.21 -11.67 14.45
CA LEU A 271 -4.99 -12.48 14.45
C LEU A 271 -5.13 -13.67 15.40
#